data_1b78e5f109e136fef2368093cc872361
#
_entry.id   1b78e5f109e136fef2368093cc872361
#
_cell.length_a   1.000
_cell.length_b   1.000
_cell.length_c   1.000
_cell.angle_alpha   90.00
_cell.angle_beta   90.00
_cell.angle_gamma   90.00
#
_symmetry.space_group_name_H-M   'P 1'
#
loop_
_entity.id
_entity.type
_entity.pdbx_description
1 polymer ?
#
loop_
_entity_poly.entity_id
_entity_poly.type
_entity_poly.pdbx_seq_one_letter_code
_entity_poly.pdbx_strand_id
1 'polypeptide(L)'
;FLPITQELLRILKPTGTFILNIKEKVVNGERHTYVIELILNMRKQGWLWTEEFIWHKKNCYPGKWPNRFRDAWERLLQFNKNKFFKMYQEEVMIPIGDWAEKRLSNLSHTDKIRDTSKVGSGFGKNVSNWVGKDKVYPTNVLHLATECGNKNHSGTFPYALPEWFIKLFTRPGDVVLDPFMGSGTAIFAALNMGRKAIGIDINPEYYNLVLGKIQNQQQVLF
;
A
#
# COMPACT_ATOMS: atom_id res chain seq x y z
N PHE A 1 -5.61 -4.85 19.25
CA PHE A 1 -4.74 -4.85 18.08
C PHE A 1 -3.25 -4.87 18.45
N LEU A 2 -2.80 -4.10 19.45
CA LEU A 2 -1.38 -4.03 19.86
C LEU A 2 -0.71 -5.38 20.18
N PRO A 3 -1.36 -6.36 20.84
CA PRO A 3 -0.77 -7.69 21.01
C PRO A 3 -0.46 -8.38 19.68
N ILE A 4 -1.33 -8.21 18.68
CA ILE A 4 -1.14 -8.77 17.34
C ILE A 4 0.06 -8.11 16.65
N THR A 5 0.20 -6.79 16.72
CA THR A 5 1.36 -6.10 16.13
C THR A 5 2.67 -6.47 16.79
N GLN A 6 2.67 -6.82 18.09
CA GLN A 6 3.85 -7.35 18.78
C GLN A 6 4.26 -8.72 18.23
N GLU A 7 3.29 -9.61 17.98
CA GLU A 7 3.57 -10.93 17.36
C GLU A 7 4.01 -10.78 15.90
N LEU A 8 3.40 -9.89 15.14
CA LEU A 8 3.84 -9.58 13.78
C LEU A 8 5.29 -9.07 13.77
N LEU A 9 5.65 -8.21 14.73
CA LEU A 9 7.03 -7.76 14.89
C LEU A 9 7.98 -8.95 15.18
N ARG A 10 7.57 -9.90 16.02
CA ARG A 10 8.37 -11.07 16.35
C ARG A 10 8.65 -11.94 15.12
N ILE A 11 7.61 -12.26 14.32
CA ILE A 11 7.70 -13.22 13.21
C ILE A 11 8.17 -12.62 11.89
N LEU A 12 8.00 -11.30 11.67
CA LEU A 12 8.44 -10.65 10.43
C LEU A 12 9.96 -10.84 10.25
N LYS A 13 10.39 -11.15 9.04
CA LYS A 13 11.81 -11.20 8.69
C LYS A 13 12.47 -9.83 8.93
N PRO A 14 13.78 -9.78 9.27
CA PRO A 14 14.50 -8.50 9.46
C PRO A 14 14.39 -7.54 8.28
N THR A 15 14.30 -8.06 7.04
CA THR A 15 14.18 -7.29 5.80
C THR A 15 12.73 -7.17 5.30
N GLY A 16 11.75 -7.67 6.05
CA GLY A 16 10.35 -7.66 5.69
C GLY A 16 9.67 -6.32 5.95
N THR A 17 8.50 -6.15 5.35
CA THR A 17 7.66 -4.95 5.48
C THR A 17 6.26 -5.33 5.93
N PHE A 18 5.69 -4.54 6.81
CA PHE A 18 4.28 -4.63 7.21
C PHE A 18 3.53 -3.40 6.67
N ILE A 19 2.46 -3.62 5.92
CA ILE A 19 1.55 -2.57 5.42
C ILE A 19 0.23 -2.69 6.16
N LEU A 20 -0.19 -1.60 6.80
CA LEU A 20 -1.46 -1.51 7.50
C LEU A 20 -2.41 -0.55 6.77
N ASN A 21 -3.48 -1.08 6.19
CA ASN A 21 -4.59 -0.26 5.70
C ASN A 21 -5.52 0.10 6.85
N ILE A 22 -5.64 1.37 7.14
CA ILE A 22 -6.44 1.87 8.27
C ILE A 22 -6.96 3.27 7.99
N LYS A 23 -8.10 3.61 8.60
CA LYS A 23 -8.72 4.92 8.51
C LYS A 23 -9.32 5.34 9.83
N GLU A 24 -9.23 6.61 10.14
CA GLU A 24 -9.91 7.22 11.28
C GLU A 24 -11.43 7.21 11.06
N LYS A 25 -12.18 6.96 12.12
CA LYS A 25 -13.63 7.21 12.16
C LYS A 25 -13.92 8.58 12.77
N VAL A 26 -15.11 9.09 12.52
CA VAL A 26 -15.64 10.26 13.20
C VAL A 26 -16.66 9.80 14.24
N VAL A 27 -16.51 10.30 15.46
CA VAL A 27 -17.38 10.03 16.60
C VAL A 27 -17.83 11.38 17.16
N ASN A 28 -19.14 11.59 17.32
CA ASN A 28 -19.70 12.84 17.84
C ASN A 28 -19.19 14.12 17.17
N GLY A 29 -18.98 14.07 15.83
CA GLY A 29 -18.51 15.21 15.05
C GLY A 29 -16.99 15.43 15.03
N GLU A 30 -16.21 14.67 15.78
CA GLU A 30 -14.77 14.76 15.89
C GLU A 30 -14.06 13.54 15.28
N ARG A 31 -12.90 13.74 14.64
CA ARG A 31 -12.04 12.63 14.19
C ARG A 31 -11.38 11.98 15.40
N HIS A 32 -11.54 10.67 15.51
CA HIS A 32 -10.94 9.91 16.59
C HIS A 32 -9.43 9.74 16.36
N THR A 33 -8.65 9.87 17.43
CA THR A 33 -7.17 9.84 17.39
C THR A 33 -6.56 8.45 17.36
N TYR A 34 -7.36 7.37 17.40
CA TYR A 34 -6.88 5.99 17.58
C TYR A 34 -5.79 5.56 16.57
N VAL A 35 -5.81 6.08 15.33
CA VAL A 35 -4.77 5.75 14.33
C VAL A 35 -3.43 6.37 14.71
N ILE A 36 -3.45 7.62 15.17
CA ILE A 36 -2.24 8.31 15.64
C ILE A 36 -1.68 7.63 16.88
N GLU A 37 -2.54 7.29 17.84
CA GLU A 37 -2.17 6.55 19.04
C GLU A 37 -1.60 5.17 18.71
N LEU A 38 -2.18 4.48 17.74
CA LEU A 38 -1.67 3.20 17.26
C LEU A 38 -0.26 3.32 16.70
N ILE A 39 0.00 4.31 15.83
CA ILE A 39 1.33 4.57 15.28
C ILE A 39 2.34 4.79 16.41
N LEU A 40 2.00 5.64 17.39
CA LEU A 40 2.89 5.94 18.52
C LEU A 40 3.17 4.70 19.37
N ASN A 41 2.16 3.88 19.63
CA ASN A 41 2.32 2.65 20.41
C ASN A 41 3.11 1.57 19.65
N MET A 42 2.89 1.41 18.34
CA MET A 42 3.71 0.51 17.53
C MET A 42 5.18 0.93 17.52
N ARG A 43 5.47 2.23 17.45
CA ARG A 43 6.86 2.72 17.59
C ARG A 43 7.47 2.37 18.93
N LYS A 44 6.71 2.41 20.04
CA LYS A 44 7.16 1.96 21.36
C LYS A 44 7.44 0.45 21.40
N GLN A 45 6.76 -0.34 20.58
CA GLN A 45 7.03 -1.77 20.42
C GLN A 45 8.34 -2.05 19.65
N GLY A 46 8.94 -1.05 19.00
CA GLY A 46 10.15 -1.20 18.21
C GLY A 46 9.95 -1.16 16.69
N TRP A 47 8.71 -0.92 16.21
CA TRP A 47 8.47 -0.68 14.81
C TRP A 47 9.07 0.64 14.34
N LEU A 48 9.64 0.66 13.15
CA LEU A 48 9.98 1.88 12.43
C LEU A 48 8.80 2.22 11.51
N TRP A 49 8.17 3.36 11.70
CA TRP A 49 7.22 3.92 10.73
C TRP A 49 8.01 4.59 9.61
N THR A 50 8.16 3.91 8.48
CA THR A 50 9.11 4.28 7.42
C THR A 50 8.50 5.05 6.29
N GLU A 51 7.21 4.84 5.98
CA GLU A 51 6.49 5.56 4.93
C GLU A 51 4.98 5.54 5.21
N GLU A 52 4.27 6.46 4.59
CA GLU A 52 2.82 6.50 4.53
C GLU A 52 2.37 6.67 3.08
N PHE A 53 1.57 5.72 2.60
CA PHE A 53 0.89 5.82 1.32
C PHE A 53 -0.57 6.17 1.55
N ILE A 54 -1.19 6.77 0.54
CA ILE A 54 -2.61 7.11 0.52
C ILE A 54 -3.29 6.29 -0.57
N TRP A 55 -4.31 5.52 -0.20
CA TRP A 55 -5.24 5.00 -1.18
C TRP A 55 -6.32 6.03 -1.43
N HIS A 56 -6.24 6.75 -2.55
CA HIS A 56 -7.31 7.64 -3.03
C HIS A 56 -8.33 6.81 -3.81
N LYS A 57 -9.58 6.86 -3.37
CA LYS A 57 -10.72 6.15 -3.94
C LYS A 57 -11.28 6.93 -5.13
N LYS A 58 -11.09 6.43 -6.36
CA LYS A 58 -11.59 7.11 -7.59
C LYS A 58 -13.10 7.25 -7.63
N ASN A 59 -13.84 6.28 -7.05
CA ASN A 59 -15.31 6.20 -7.06
C ASN A 59 -15.85 6.21 -5.63
N CYS A 60 -15.83 7.36 -4.97
CA CYS A 60 -16.46 7.51 -3.66
C CYS A 60 -17.97 7.63 -3.80
N TYR A 61 -18.72 6.94 -2.94
CA TYR A 61 -20.17 7.08 -2.85
C TYR A 61 -20.55 8.54 -2.57
N PRO A 62 -21.50 9.13 -3.31
CA PRO A 62 -21.94 10.48 -3.02
C PRO A 62 -22.59 10.52 -1.63
N GLY A 63 -22.29 11.55 -0.85
CA GLY A 63 -22.83 11.73 0.48
C GLY A 63 -22.73 13.18 0.92
N LYS A 64 -23.67 13.62 1.75
CA LYS A 64 -23.68 14.96 2.34
C LYS A 64 -23.73 14.83 3.86
N TRP A 65 -22.81 15.49 4.53
CA TRP A 65 -22.82 15.70 5.96
C TRP A 65 -22.90 17.19 6.25
N PRO A 66 -23.50 17.62 7.36
CA PRO A 66 -23.69 19.05 7.64
C PRO A 66 -22.38 19.88 7.65
N ASN A 67 -21.32 19.32 8.20
CA ASN A 67 -20.06 20.01 8.50
C ASN A 67 -18.81 19.27 8.03
N ARG A 68 -18.93 18.25 7.17
CA ARG A 68 -17.81 17.49 6.62
C ARG A 68 -18.01 17.18 5.16
N PHE A 69 -16.88 17.05 4.45
CA PHE A 69 -16.88 16.39 3.16
C PHE A 69 -16.77 14.87 3.33
N ARG A 70 -17.12 14.12 2.28
CA ARG A 70 -16.92 12.68 2.20
C ARG A 70 -15.45 12.36 2.23
N ASP A 71 -15.10 11.28 2.89
CA ASP A 71 -13.74 10.76 2.89
C ASP A 71 -13.45 9.99 1.61
N ALA A 72 -12.47 10.42 0.85
CA ALA A 72 -12.08 9.83 -0.43
C ALA A 72 -10.77 9.06 -0.36
N TRP A 73 -10.20 8.83 0.84
CA TRP A 73 -8.91 8.17 0.97
C TRP A 73 -8.79 7.37 2.28
N GLU A 74 -7.84 6.43 2.28
CA GLU A 74 -7.42 5.66 3.44
C GLU A 74 -5.90 5.67 3.56
N ARG A 75 -5.40 5.50 4.79
CA ARG A 75 -3.97 5.38 5.08
C ARG A 75 -3.48 3.98 4.81
N LEU A 76 -2.28 3.88 4.28
CA LEU A 76 -1.51 2.65 4.10
C LEU A 76 -0.16 2.89 4.79
N LEU A 77 -0.10 2.51 6.06
CA LEU A 77 1.06 2.76 6.91
C LEU A 77 2.09 1.67 6.70
N GLN A 78 3.32 2.06 6.36
CA GLN A 78 4.44 1.13 6.23
C GLN A 78 5.24 1.07 7.53
N PHE A 79 5.41 -0.15 8.02
CA PHE A 79 6.25 -0.43 9.18
C PHE A 79 7.31 -1.46 8.85
N ASN A 80 8.52 -1.25 9.39
CA ASN A 80 9.65 -2.15 9.23
C ASN A 80 10.34 -2.40 10.58
N LYS A 81 11.06 -3.54 10.71
CA LYS A 81 11.94 -3.81 11.86
C LYS A 81 13.22 -3.01 11.82
N ASN A 82 13.78 -2.86 10.62
CA ASN A 82 15.10 -2.29 10.40
C ASN A 82 15.03 -1.17 9.36
N LYS A 83 16.03 -0.30 9.35
CA LYS A 83 16.21 0.73 8.31
C LYS A 83 16.47 0.13 6.93
N PHE A 84 17.07 -1.06 6.90
CA PHE A 84 17.36 -1.78 5.66
C PHE A 84 16.32 -2.87 5.45
N PHE A 85 15.44 -2.68 4.49
CA PHE A 85 14.41 -3.61 4.07
C PHE A 85 14.41 -3.76 2.55
N LYS A 86 13.81 -4.85 2.07
CA LYS A 86 13.71 -5.09 0.62
C LYS A 86 12.63 -4.19 0.02
N MET A 87 12.99 -3.48 -1.06
CA MET A 87 12.08 -2.65 -1.83
C MET A 87 12.47 -2.67 -3.31
N TYR A 88 11.57 -3.05 -4.17
CA TYR A 88 11.77 -3.24 -5.61
C TYR A 88 10.98 -2.19 -6.38
N GLN A 89 11.44 -0.94 -6.34
CA GLN A 89 10.73 0.21 -6.91
C GLN A 89 10.53 0.11 -8.42
N GLU A 90 11.41 -0.58 -9.12
CA GLU A 90 11.34 -0.84 -10.56
C GLU A 90 10.11 -1.66 -10.97
N GLU A 91 9.59 -2.51 -10.08
CA GLU A 91 8.41 -3.35 -10.34
C GLU A 91 7.08 -2.58 -10.36
N VAL A 92 7.11 -1.34 -9.88
CA VAL A 92 5.92 -0.49 -9.76
C VAL A 92 6.06 0.83 -10.52
N MET A 93 7.09 0.97 -11.37
CA MET A 93 7.27 2.16 -12.20
C MET A 93 6.08 2.37 -13.13
N ILE A 94 5.74 3.61 -13.35
CA ILE A 94 4.63 4.05 -14.20
C ILE A 94 5.17 4.83 -15.41
N PRO A 95 4.41 4.93 -16.52
CA PRO A 95 4.79 5.80 -17.65
C PRO A 95 5.04 7.23 -17.19
N ILE A 96 6.03 7.88 -17.79
CA ILE A 96 6.47 9.23 -17.38
C ILE A 96 5.41 10.31 -17.58
N GLY A 97 4.44 10.10 -18.46
CA GLY A 97 3.36 11.03 -18.78
C GLY A 97 3.78 12.16 -19.74
N ASP A 98 2.80 12.70 -20.45
CA ASP A 98 2.98 13.63 -21.59
C ASP A 98 3.67 14.95 -21.21
N TRP A 99 3.56 15.39 -19.95
CA TRP A 99 4.23 16.60 -19.48
C TRP A 99 5.75 16.49 -19.53
N ALA A 100 6.26 15.30 -19.40
CA ALA A 100 7.71 15.06 -19.35
C ALA A 100 8.36 15.24 -20.72
N GLU A 101 7.72 14.79 -21.79
CA GLU A 101 8.23 15.00 -23.14
C GLU A 101 8.47 16.47 -23.43
N LYS A 102 7.46 17.32 -23.11
CA LYS A 102 7.55 18.78 -23.34
C LYS A 102 8.58 19.46 -22.42
N ARG A 103 8.69 19.01 -21.16
CA ARG A 103 9.58 19.64 -20.19
C ARG A 103 11.02 19.16 -20.30
N LEU A 104 11.23 17.87 -20.58
CA LEU A 104 12.57 17.27 -20.66
C LEU A 104 13.25 17.55 -22.00
N SER A 105 12.49 17.74 -23.09
CA SER A 105 13.04 18.13 -24.38
C SER A 105 13.59 19.55 -24.42
N ASN A 106 13.13 20.43 -23.51
CA ASN A 106 13.55 21.83 -23.44
C ASN A 106 13.73 22.30 -22.01
N LEU A 107 14.76 21.77 -21.33
CA LEU A 107 15.08 22.15 -19.95
C LEU A 107 15.47 23.64 -19.87
N SER A 108 14.72 24.41 -19.07
CA SER A 108 15.03 25.79 -18.81
C SER A 108 16.35 25.94 -18.02
N HIS A 109 16.96 27.13 -18.09
CA HIS A 109 18.13 27.46 -17.28
C HIS A 109 17.84 27.26 -15.76
N THR A 110 16.63 27.57 -15.32
CA THR A 110 16.17 27.37 -13.94
C THR A 110 16.11 25.90 -13.55
N ASP A 111 15.70 25.01 -14.45
CA ASP A 111 15.68 23.56 -14.18
C ASP A 111 17.10 23.00 -14.04
N LYS A 112 18.06 23.49 -14.82
CA LYS A 112 19.49 23.12 -14.73
C LYS A 112 20.16 23.64 -13.45
N ILE A 113 19.79 24.81 -12.97
CA ILE A 113 20.33 25.39 -11.71
C ILE A 113 19.75 24.68 -10.48
N ARG A 114 18.49 24.20 -10.52
CA ARG A 114 17.87 23.45 -9.40
C ARG A 114 18.61 22.16 -9.06
N ASP A 115 19.34 21.58 -10.00
CA ASP A 115 20.20 20.42 -9.76
C ASP A 115 21.39 20.73 -8.83
N THR A 116 21.76 22.01 -8.70
CA THR A 116 22.91 22.46 -7.92
C THR A 116 22.52 23.12 -6.58
N SER A 117 21.24 23.20 -6.24
CA SER A 117 20.81 23.85 -4.99
C SER A 117 21.28 23.04 -3.77
N LYS A 118 22.28 23.58 -3.07
CA LYS A 118 22.90 23.05 -1.86
C LYS A 118 22.06 23.21 -0.59
N VAL A 119 20.75 23.43 -0.73
CA VAL A 119 19.84 23.52 0.41
C VAL A 119 19.62 22.09 0.91
N GLY A 120 20.12 21.74 2.09
CA GLY A 120 20.07 20.40 2.70
C GLY A 120 18.66 19.83 2.99
N SER A 121 17.65 20.39 2.33
CA SER A 121 16.23 19.98 2.39
C SER A 121 15.86 18.82 1.46
N GLY A 122 16.80 18.22 0.72
CA GLY A 122 16.50 17.15 -0.25
C GLY A 122 15.73 17.61 -1.50
N PHE A 123 15.50 18.90 -1.70
CA PHE A 123 14.78 19.47 -2.84
C PHE A 123 15.61 19.64 -4.12
N GLY A 124 16.87 19.19 -4.13
CA GLY A 124 17.67 19.11 -5.34
C GLY A 124 17.08 18.06 -6.30
N LYS A 125 16.30 18.53 -7.27
CA LYS A 125 15.71 17.65 -8.29
C LYS A 125 16.68 17.60 -9.47
N ASN A 126 17.41 16.49 -9.59
CA ASN A 126 18.21 16.24 -10.78
C ASN A 126 17.27 15.81 -11.92
N VAL A 127 16.65 16.81 -12.59
CA VAL A 127 15.67 16.62 -13.66
C VAL A 127 16.34 16.00 -14.89
N SER A 128 17.63 16.26 -15.10
CA SER A 128 18.42 15.70 -16.21
C SER A 128 18.51 14.18 -16.16
N ASN A 129 18.46 13.56 -14.99
CA ASN A 129 18.45 12.09 -14.83
C ASN A 129 17.22 11.41 -15.47
N TRP A 130 16.19 12.16 -15.82
CA TRP A 130 14.96 11.64 -16.42
C TRP A 130 14.88 11.82 -17.94
N VAL A 131 15.84 12.52 -18.54
CA VAL A 131 15.91 12.68 -19.99
C VAL A 131 16.08 11.32 -20.65
N GLY A 132 15.23 11.01 -21.63
CA GLY A 132 15.26 9.74 -22.38
C GLY A 132 14.70 8.53 -21.64
N LYS A 133 14.09 8.72 -20.46
CA LYS A 133 13.38 7.63 -19.76
C LYS A 133 11.89 7.65 -20.09
N ASP A 134 11.33 6.47 -20.28
CA ASP A 134 9.90 6.22 -20.56
C ASP A 134 9.07 6.00 -19.28
N LYS A 135 9.72 5.71 -18.15
CA LYS A 135 9.08 5.41 -16.86
C LYS A 135 9.66 6.23 -15.71
N VAL A 136 8.82 6.46 -14.72
CA VAL A 136 9.17 7.14 -13.45
C VAL A 136 8.68 6.34 -12.25
N TYR A 137 9.28 6.61 -11.09
CA TYR A 137 8.76 6.08 -9.82
C TYR A 137 7.39 6.70 -9.52
N PRO A 138 6.42 5.91 -9.06
CA PRO A 138 5.11 6.43 -8.67
C PRO A 138 5.22 7.35 -7.46
N THR A 139 4.15 8.12 -7.23
CA THR A 139 3.97 8.84 -5.97
C THR A 139 3.48 7.87 -4.89
N ASN A 140 3.50 8.33 -3.62
CA ASN A 140 2.90 7.57 -2.51
C ASN A 140 1.36 7.70 -2.44
N VAL A 141 0.71 8.22 -3.49
CA VAL A 141 -0.76 8.25 -3.62
C VAL A 141 -1.21 7.28 -4.69
N LEU A 142 -1.92 6.22 -4.29
CA LEU A 142 -2.47 5.20 -5.15
C LEU A 142 -3.91 5.55 -5.52
N HIS A 143 -4.16 5.85 -6.80
CA HIS A 143 -5.49 6.16 -7.30
C HIS A 143 -6.20 4.89 -7.79
N LEU A 144 -6.90 4.18 -6.89
CA LEU A 144 -7.58 2.93 -7.19
C LEU A 144 -9.09 3.06 -6.95
N ALA A 145 -9.88 2.46 -7.82
CA ALA A 145 -11.32 2.34 -7.60
C ALA A 145 -11.60 1.41 -6.41
N THR A 146 -12.70 1.64 -5.70
CA THR A 146 -13.21 0.69 -4.71
C THR A 146 -13.85 -0.50 -5.42
N GLU A 147 -13.83 -1.67 -4.79
CA GLU A 147 -14.61 -2.81 -5.26
C GLU A 147 -16.11 -2.51 -5.18
N CYS A 148 -16.80 -2.62 -6.33
CA CYS A 148 -18.23 -2.47 -6.43
C CYS A 148 -18.86 -3.84 -6.66
N GLY A 149 -19.83 -4.25 -5.83
CA GLY A 149 -20.58 -5.48 -6.02
C GLY A 149 -20.35 -6.59 -5.00
N ASN A 150 -19.54 -6.39 -4.01
CA ASN A 150 -19.39 -7.32 -2.88
C ASN A 150 -20.63 -7.27 -1.97
N LYS A 151 -21.62 -8.11 -2.27
CA LYS A 151 -22.89 -8.16 -1.53
C LYS A 151 -22.74 -8.59 -0.07
N ASN A 152 -21.62 -9.17 0.33
CA ASN A 152 -21.43 -9.82 1.62
C ASN A 152 -20.24 -9.30 2.45
N HIS A 153 -19.58 -8.20 2.03
CA HIS A 153 -18.40 -7.68 2.72
C HIS A 153 -18.35 -6.15 2.75
N SER A 154 -18.47 -5.58 3.94
CA SER A 154 -18.07 -4.20 4.21
C SER A 154 -16.56 -4.18 4.49
N GLY A 155 -15.78 -3.40 3.74
CA GLY A 155 -14.37 -3.18 4.06
C GLY A 155 -13.35 -3.87 3.15
N THR A 156 -13.76 -4.32 1.96
CA THR A 156 -12.85 -4.88 0.96
C THR A 156 -12.08 -3.79 0.22
N PHE A 157 -10.81 -4.02 0.04
CA PHE A 157 -9.97 -3.23 -0.86
C PHE A 157 -9.86 -3.92 -2.25
N PRO A 158 -9.58 -3.16 -3.32
CA PRO A 158 -9.43 -3.72 -4.66
C PRO A 158 -8.19 -4.61 -4.74
N TYR A 159 -8.24 -5.64 -5.60
CA TYR A 159 -7.14 -6.59 -5.84
C TYR A 159 -5.82 -5.88 -6.19
N ALA A 160 -5.89 -4.79 -6.97
CA ALA A 160 -4.73 -4.00 -7.35
C ALA A 160 -3.97 -3.38 -6.15
N LEU A 161 -4.62 -3.22 -4.99
CA LEU A 161 -3.97 -2.65 -3.81
C LEU A 161 -2.91 -3.58 -3.22
N PRO A 162 -3.24 -4.82 -2.76
CA PRO A 162 -2.23 -5.74 -2.27
C PRO A 162 -1.26 -6.17 -3.37
N GLU A 163 -1.71 -6.32 -4.63
CA GLU A 163 -0.85 -6.63 -5.77
C GLU A 163 0.31 -5.64 -5.89
N TRP A 164 0.03 -4.35 -5.78
CA TRP A 164 1.04 -3.30 -5.87
C TRP A 164 2.10 -3.40 -4.77
N PHE A 165 1.68 -3.61 -3.52
CA PHE A 165 2.60 -3.76 -2.38
C PHE A 165 3.39 -5.08 -2.44
N ILE A 166 2.77 -6.16 -2.89
CA ILE A 166 3.45 -7.45 -3.06
C ILE A 166 4.55 -7.34 -4.13
N LYS A 167 4.31 -6.65 -5.24
CA LYS A 167 5.35 -6.34 -6.25
C LYS A 167 6.48 -5.52 -5.64
N LEU A 168 6.15 -4.50 -4.87
CA LEU A 168 7.11 -3.56 -4.31
C LEU A 168 8.03 -4.20 -3.26
N PHE A 169 7.53 -5.12 -2.42
CA PHE A 169 8.27 -5.61 -1.25
C PHE A 169 8.65 -7.09 -1.30
N THR A 170 8.29 -7.82 -2.35
CA THR A 170 8.54 -9.26 -2.45
C THR A 170 9.02 -9.69 -3.83
N ARG A 171 9.61 -10.90 -3.91
CA ARG A 171 9.92 -11.63 -5.14
C ARG A 171 9.18 -12.97 -5.15
N PRO A 172 9.01 -13.63 -6.33
CA PRO A 172 8.49 -15.01 -6.40
C PRO A 172 9.20 -15.90 -5.40
N GLY A 173 8.41 -16.75 -4.70
CA GLY A 173 8.89 -17.63 -3.62
C GLY A 173 8.92 -17.00 -2.21
N ASP A 174 8.84 -15.67 -2.08
CA ASP A 174 8.69 -15.01 -0.77
C ASP A 174 7.32 -15.33 -0.15
N VAL A 175 7.20 -15.12 1.17
CA VAL A 175 5.97 -15.40 1.93
C VAL A 175 5.23 -14.10 2.22
N VAL A 176 3.94 -14.06 1.91
CA VAL A 176 3.00 -13.00 2.29
C VAL A 176 2.09 -13.53 3.39
N LEU A 177 1.97 -12.79 4.49
CA LEU A 177 1.06 -13.09 5.59
C LEU A 177 -0.03 -12.02 5.64
N ASP A 178 -1.30 -12.46 5.63
CA ASP A 178 -2.45 -11.62 5.96
C ASP A 178 -3.12 -12.14 7.24
N PRO A 179 -2.95 -11.45 8.40
CA PRO A 179 -3.52 -11.89 9.67
C PRO A 179 -5.02 -11.61 9.81
N PHE A 180 -5.64 -10.97 8.82
CA PHE A 180 -7.06 -10.64 8.74
C PHE A 180 -7.59 -10.86 7.33
N MET A 181 -7.38 -12.07 6.79
CA MET A 181 -7.49 -12.35 5.36
C MET A 181 -8.88 -12.12 4.77
N GLY A 182 -9.95 -12.18 5.55
CA GLY A 182 -11.32 -12.03 5.07
C GLY A 182 -11.61 -12.91 3.86
N SER A 183 -12.02 -12.31 2.75
CA SER A 183 -12.30 -13.01 1.49
C SER A 183 -11.04 -13.48 0.72
N GLY A 184 -9.83 -13.21 1.24
CA GLY A 184 -8.56 -13.69 0.72
C GLY A 184 -7.95 -12.85 -0.41
N THR A 185 -8.34 -11.60 -0.57
CA THR A 185 -7.84 -10.74 -1.67
C THR A 185 -6.31 -10.67 -1.71
N ALA A 186 -5.63 -10.47 -0.57
CA ALA A 186 -4.18 -10.44 -0.49
C ALA A 186 -3.57 -11.84 -0.72
N ILE A 187 -4.24 -12.91 -0.26
CA ILE A 187 -3.81 -14.29 -0.45
C ILE A 187 -3.78 -14.63 -1.94
N PHE A 188 -4.87 -14.37 -2.66
CA PHE A 188 -4.94 -14.64 -4.11
C PHE A 188 -3.97 -13.77 -4.90
N ALA A 189 -3.79 -12.49 -4.51
CA ALA A 189 -2.80 -11.64 -5.12
C ALA A 189 -1.38 -12.22 -4.98
N ALA A 190 -1.03 -12.74 -3.80
CA ALA A 190 0.27 -13.38 -3.57
C ALA A 190 0.45 -14.65 -4.40
N LEU A 191 -0.53 -15.56 -4.37
CA LEU A 191 -0.47 -16.83 -5.10
C LEU A 191 -0.36 -16.63 -6.62
N ASN A 192 -1.17 -15.74 -7.19
CA ASN A 192 -1.17 -15.47 -8.63
C ASN A 192 0.16 -14.87 -9.13
N MET A 193 0.95 -14.28 -8.24
CA MET A 193 2.28 -13.76 -8.55
C MET A 193 3.42 -14.70 -8.15
N GLY A 194 3.14 -15.97 -7.84
CA GLY A 194 4.14 -16.96 -7.47
C GLY A 194 4.75 -16.78 -6.07
N ARG A 195 4.05 -16.06 -5.18
CA ARG A 195 4.44 -15.97 -3.77
C ARG A 195 3.75 -17.07 -2.98
N LYS A 196 4.33 -17.43 -1.84
CA LYS A 196 3.66 -18.26 -0.84
C LYS A 196 2.75 -17.38 -0.01
N ALA A 197 1.59 -17.89 0.40
CA ALA A 197 0.62 -17.12 1.18
C ALA A 197 0.25 -17.84 2.48
N ILE A 198 0.10 -17.06 3.55
CA ILE A 198 -0.47 -17.50 4.83
C ILE A 198 -1.61 -16.56 5.16
N GLY A 199 -2.83 -17.08 5.28
CA GLY A 199 -4.01 -16.31 5.67
C GLY A 199 -4.51 -16.76 7.03
N ILE A 200 -4.87 -15.80 7.87
CA ILE A 200 -5.50 -16.05 9.18
C ILE A 200 -6.80 -15.25 9.24
N ASP A 201 -7.85 -15.87 9.72
CA ASP A 201 -9.09 -15.17 10.05
C ASP A 201 -9.76 -15.83 11.25
N ILE A 202 -10.43 -15.04 12.09
CA ILE A 202 -11.17 -15.55 13.25
C ILE A 202 -12.51 -16.15 12.83
N ASN A 203 -13.06 -15.71 11.67
CA ASN A 203 -14.33 -16.23 11.16
C ASN A 203 -14.09 -17.47 10.29
N PRO A 204 -14.60 -18.65 10.70
CA PRO A 204 -14.45 -19.88 9.94
C PRO A 204 -15.11 -19.85 8.55
N GLU A 205 -16.11 -18.99 8.33
CA GLU A 205 -16.75 -18.84 7.02
C GLU A 205 -15.75 -18.31 5.99
N TYR A 206 -14.90 -17.35 6.37
CA TYR A 206 -13.87 -16.82 5.50
C TYR A 206 -12.78 -17.85 5.20
N TYR A 207 -12.37 -18.62 6.21
CA TYR A 207 -11.45 -19.71 6.00
C TYR A 207 -11.98 -20.72 4.97
N ASN A 208 -13.23 -21.16 5.13
CA ASN A 208 -13.85 -22.11 4.20
C ASN A 208 -14.03 -21.52 2.80
N LEU A 209 -14.41 -20.25 2.69
CA LEU A 209 -14.52 -19.53 1.42
C LEU A 209 -13.19 -19.49 0.67
N VAL A 210 -12.11 -19.14 1.35
CA VAL A 210 -10.77 -19.04 0.74
C VAL A 210 -10.27 -20.41 0.35
N LEU A 211 -10.42 -21.42 1.22
CA LEU A 211 -10.01 -22.80 0.94
C LEU A 211 -10.74 -23.37 -0.29
N GLY A 212 -12.06 -23.19 -0.38
CA GLY A 212 -12.84 -23.65 -1.53
C GLY A 212 -12.40 -22.98 -2.84
N LYS A 213 -12.07 -21.69 -2.83
CA LYS A 213 -11.54 -21.00 -4.02
C LYS A 213 -10.17 -21.54 -4.44
N ILE A 214 -9.27 -21.82 -3.49
CA ILE A 214 -7.94 -22.41 -3.78
C ILE A 214 -8.08 -23.79 -4.42
N GLN A 215 -8.93 -24.65 -3.87
CA GLN A 215 -9.18 -25.99 -4.40
C GLN A 215 -9.74 -25.94 -5.82
N ASN A 216 -10.71 -25.05 -6.10
CA ASN A 216 -11.27 -24.87 -7.43
C ASN A 216 -10.24 -24.36 -8.46
N GLN A 217 -9.31 -23.48 -8.06
CA GLN A 217 -8.23 -23.03 -8.95
C GLN A 217 -7.26 -24.17 -9.30
N GLN A 218 -6.97 -25.07 -8.37
CA GLN A 218 -6.12 -26.24 -8.64
C GLN A 218 -6.78 -27.27 -9.55
N GLN A 219 -8.11 -27.41 -9.52
CA GLN A 219 -8.86 -28.32 -10.39
C GLN A 219 -8.93 -27.84 -11.86
N VAL A 220 -8.75 -26.55 -12.13
CA VAL A 220 -8.76 -26.00 -13.51
C VAL A 220 -7.41 -26.12 -14.19
N LEU A 221 -6.37 -26.55 -13.50
CA LEU A 221 -4.99 -26.72 -14.02
C LEU A 221 -4.65 -28.17 -14.44
N PHE A 222 -5.65 -29.07 -14.45
CA PHE A 222 -5.50 -30.46 -14.91
C PHE A 222 -6.48 -30.80 -16.04
#